data_8deb5ce8b8a4ae67dd9a8243412ee3ac
#
_entry.id   8deb5ce8b8a4ae67dd9a8243412ee3ac
#
_cell.length_a   1.000
_cell.length_b   1.000
_cell.length_c   1.000
_cell.angle_alpha   90.00
_cell.angle_beta   90.00
_cell.angle_gamma   90.00
#
_symmetry.space_group_name_H-M   'P 1'
#
loop_
_entity.id
_entity.type
_entity.pdbx_description
1 polymer ?
#
loop_
_entity_poly.entity_id
_entity_poly.type
_entity_poly.pdbx_seq_one_letter_code
_entity_poly.pdbx_strand_id
1 'polypeptide(L)'
;VDSVDVIVALMLNDYKQDIKRNYIFKAPMQASSYYALFQTIQLGNTNSLIFNPRNNKEDVKVFAAVATSWDTYYPGAERGKNLHNIAIEGMKDIRIIENQMAQQKIDASKVQVNGCIELALQDNQGQIRRLSDLKGKVVLLDFHAFASSESTKRIMMLRELYNKYHAAGLEIYQVSVDPDEHFWKTSTAALPWISVRDEDGIQGKSLTLYNVQSIPTFFLIDRNNTLQARDAQIKDLDAAIKNLL
;
A
#
# COMPACT_ATOMS: atom_id res chain seq x y z
N VAL A 1 14.76 3.80 15.15
CA VAL A 1 15.59 4.47 14.10
C VAL A 1 16.91 4.75 14.77
N ASP A 2 17.98 4.08 14.33
CA ASP A 2 19.31 4.27 14.89
C ASP A 2 19.77 5.71 14.66
N SER A 3 20.37 6.33 15.68
CA SER A 3 20.92 7.68 15.59
C SER A 3 21.96 7.83 14.46
N VAL A 4 22.60 6.75 14.06
CA VAL A 4 23.54 6.66 12.95
C VAL A 4 22.85 6.91 11.60
N ASP A 5 21.69 6.30 11.36
CA ASP A 5 20.94 6.48 10.10
C ASP A 5 20.49 7.92 9.91
N VAL A 6 20.09 8.60 11.00
CA VAL A 6 19.72 10.01 10.96
C VAL A 6 20.92 10.89 10.63
N ILE A 7 22.07 10.63 11.22
CA ILE A 7 23.30 11.38 10.94
C ILE A 7 23.73 11.21 9.48
N VAL A 8 23.73 9.96 8.98
CA VAL A 8 24.06 9.65 7.58
C VAL A 8 23.11 10.38 6.62
N ALA A 9 21.80 10.38 6.91
CA ALA A 9 20.82 11.07 6.08
C ALA A 9 21.04 12.59 6.05
N LEU A 10 21.39 13.22 7.17
CA LEU A 10 21.73 14.63 7.25
C LEU A 10 23.00 14.96 6.47
N MET A 11 24.06 14.18 6.63
CA MET A 11 25.32 14.36 5.88
C MET A 11 25.10 14.22 4.37
N LEU A 12 24.30 13.24 3.94
CA LEU A 12 23.94 13.06 2.53
C LEU A 12 23.14 14.24 1.99
N ASN A 13 22.21 14.77 2.77
CA ASN A 13 21.44 15.94 2.37
C ASN A 13 22.34 17.16 2.20
N ASP A 14 23.23 17.43 3.14
CA ASP A 14 24.18 18.55 3.06
C ASP A 14 25.11 18.41 1.87
N TYR A 15 25.65 17.23 1.62
CA TYR A 15 26.45 16.92 0.44
C TYR A 15 25.65 17.18 -0.87
N LYS A 16 24.41 16.70 -0.95
CA LYS A 16 23.54 16.94 -2.12
C LYS A 16 23.31 18.43 -2.37
N GLN A 17 23.06 19.21 -1.31
CA GLN A 17 22.84 20.64 -1.43
C GLN A 17 24.12 21.37 -1.90
N ASP A 18 25.28 20.96 -1.41
CA ASP A 18 26.58 21.55 -1.82
C ASP A 18 26.83 21.24 -3.29
N ILE A 19 26.77 19.99 -3.71
CA ILE A 19 27.00 19.58 -5.12
C ILE A 19 25.99 20.25 -6.05
N LYS A 20 24.73 20.32 -5.68
CA LYS A 20 23.67 20.97 -6.47
C LYS A 20 23.97 22.44 -6.69
N ARG A 21 24.27 23.18 -5.62
CA ARG A 21 24.47 24.65 -5.68
C ARG A 21 25.80 25.05 -6.26
N ASN A 22 26.87 24.39 -5.88
CA ASN A 22 28.21 24.82 -6.16
C ASN A 22 28.81 24.25 -7.45
N TYR A 23 28.24 23.17 -7.97
CA TYR A 23 28.73 22.50 -9.17
C TYR A 23 27.62 22.36 -10.24
N ILE A 24 26.53 21.68 -9.97
CA ILE A 24 25.54 21.33 -11.00
C ILE A 24 24.88 22.60 -11.56
N PHE A 25 24.31 23.45 -10.73
CA PHE A 25 23.58 24.64 -11.19
C PHE A 25 24.47 25.79 -11.63
N LYS A 26 25.76 25.80 -11.26
CA LYS A 26 26.70 26.79 -11.77
C LYS A 26 27.11 26.54 -13.22
N ALA A 27 27.18 25.28 -13.62
CA ALA A 27 27.63 24.91 -14.97
C ALA A 27 26.93 23.63 -15.44
N PRO A 28 25.58 23.64 -15.61
CA PRO A 28 24.81 22.44 -15.90
C PRO A 28 25.12 21.79 -17.25
N MET A 29 25.72 22.58 -18.20
CA MET A 29 26.18 22.10 -19.49
C MET A 29 27.47 21.28 -19.43
N GLN A 30 28.22 21.33 -18.33
CA GLN A 30 29.49 20.62 -18.25
C GLN A 30 29.33 19.12 -18.03
N ALA A 31 30.29 18.34 -18.53
CA ALA A 31 30.34 16.90 -18.31
C ALA A 31 30.41 16.51 -16.82
N SER A 32 31.11 17.36 -16.00
CA SER A 32 31.16 17.17 -14.55
C SER A 32 29.78 17.18 -13.90
N SER A 33 28.89 18.09 -14.34
CA SER A 33 27.51 18.15 -13.84
C SER A 33 26.69 16.92 -14.25
N TYR A 34 26.89 16.45 -15.49
CA TYR A 34 26.29 15.19 -15.93
C TYR A 34 26.69 14.01 -15.02
N TYR A 35 28.01 13.83 -14.82
CA TYR A 35 28.51 12.70 -14.02
C TYR A 35 28.17 12.83 -12.53
N ALA A 36 28.02 14.04 -12.00
CA ALA A 36 27.60 14.28 -10.63
C ALA A 36 26.20 13.70 -10.33
N LEU A 37 25.29 13.67 -11.32
CA LEU A 37 23.95 13.09 -11.19
C LEU A 37 23.96 11.58 -10.95
N PHE A 38 24.98 10.88 -11.43
CA PHE A 38 25.09 9.43 -11.38
C PHE A 38 25.99 8.90 -10.27
N GLN A 39 26.39 9.77 -9.33
CA GLN A 39 27.14 9.32 -8.16
C GLN A 39 26.30 8.41 -7.28
N THR A 40 26.94 7.37 -6.79
CA THR A 40 26.33 6.37 -5.93
C THR A 40 26.96 6.34 -4.55
N ILE A 41 26.20 5.89 -3.59
CA ILE A 41 26.67 5.56 -2.24
C ILE A 41 26.28 4.14 -1.91
N GLN A 42 27.16 3.43 -1.24
CA GLN A 42 26.89 2.11 -0.72
C GLN A 42 26.28 2.24 0.69
N LEU A 43 25.03 1.78 0.84
CA LEU A 43 24.33 1.71 2.11
C LEU A 43 24.06 0.23 2.42
N GLY A 44 24.82 -0.32 3.36
CA GLY A 44 24.80 -1.76 3.61
C GLY A 44 25.20 -2.56 2.37
N ASN A 45 24.32 -3.45 1.92
CA ASN A 45 24.54 -4.31 0.74
C ASN A 45 23.93 -3.72 -0.55
N THR A 46 23.40 -2.49 -0.52
CA THR A 46 22.78 -1.84 -1.68
C THR A 46 23.55 -0.64 -2.15
N ASN A 47 23.68 -0.49 -3.47
CA ASN A 47 24.28 0.68 -4.09
C ASN A 47 23.15 1.60 -4.58
N SER A 48 23.07 2.81 -4.05
CA SER A 48 21.99 3.75 -4.32
C SER A 48 22.52 5.03 -4.94
N LEU A 49 21.75 5.60 -5.88
CA LEU A 49 22.07 6.93 -6.43
C LEU A 49 21.91 7.97 -5.32
N ILE A 50 22.88 8.89 -5.23
CA ILE A 50 22.83 10.07 -4.34
C ILE A 50 21.70 11.00 -4.80
N PHE A 51 21.61 11.29 -6.10
CA PHE A 51 20.48 11.95 -6.72
C PHE A 51 19.56 10.90 -7.31
N ASN A 52 18.45 10.58 -6.63
CA ASN A 52 17.53 9.53 -7.09
C ASN A 52 16.24 10.12 -7.64
N PRO A 53 16.10 10.23 -8.97
CA PRO A 53 14.91 10.83 -9.59
C PRO A 53 13.66 9.97 -9.48
N ARG A 54 13.77 8.68 -9.13
CA ARG A 54 12.61 7.78 -9.06
C ARG A 54 11.80 7.92 -7.77
N ASN A 55 12.42 8.42 -6.69
CA ASN A 55 11.74 8.53 -5.39
C ASN A 55 11.84 9.92 -4.75
N ASN A 56 12.54 10.87 -5.39
CA ASN A 56 12.74 12.22 -4.87
C ASN A 56 12.42 13.27 -5.94
N LYS A 57 11.36 14.04 -5.71
CA LYS A 57 10.86 15.09 -6.62
C LYS A 57 11.88 16.19 -6.88
N GLU A 58 12.66 16.57 -5.86
CA GLU A 58 13.69 17.59 -6.02
C GLU A 58 14.87 17.09 -6.87
N ASP A 59 15.18 15.80 -6.78
CA ASP A 59 16.22 15.20 -7.62
C ASP A 59 15.77 15.15 -9.10
N VAL A 60 14.49 14.86 -9.37
CA VAL A 60 13.95 14.94 -10.75
C VAL A 60 14.18 16.31 -11.37
N LYS A 61 13.98 17.38 -10.59
CA LYS A 61 14.21 18.76 -11.06
C LYS A 61 15.67 19.01 -11.42
N VAL A 62 16.60 18.41 -10.68
CA VAL A 62 18.04 18.54 -10.98
C VAL A 62 18.39 17.85 -12.29
N PHE A 63 17.89 16.63 -12.52
CA PHE A 63 18.04 15.93 -13.80
C PHE A 63 17.45 16.74 -14.97
N ALA A 64 16.23 17.26 -14.80
CA ALA A 64 15.54 18.05 -15.81
C ALA A 64 16.30 19.35 -16.16
N ALA A 65 16.87 20.04 -15.15
CA ALA A 65 17.63 21.26 -15.37
C ALA A 65 18.93 21.01 -16.17
N VAL A 66 19.64 19.93 -15.86
CA VAL A 66 20.83 19.53 -16.63
C VAL A 66 20.44 19.11 -18.04
N ALA A 67 19.36 18.32 -18.20
CA ALA A 67 18.83 17.91 -19.51
C ALA A 67 18.53 19.11 -20.41
N THR A 68 17.78 20.10 -19.89
CA THR A 68 17.42 21.32 -20.63
C THR A 68 18.67 22.12 -21.02
N SER A 69 19.64 22.19 -20.14
CA SER A 69 20.91 22.87 -20.45
C SER A 69 21.68 22.15 -21.57
N TRP A 70 21.69 20.81 -21.54
CA TRP A 70 22.38 20.03 -22.60
C TRP A 70 21.69 20.17 -23.95
N ASP A 71 20.38 20.30 -24.00
CA ASP A 71 19.65 20.57 -25.27
C ASP A 71 20.06 21.91 -25.89
N THR A 72 20.30 22.89 -25.03
CA THR A 72 20.70 24.22 -25.50
C THR A 72 22.17 24.24 -26.03
N TYR A 73 23.08 23.61 -25.30
CA TYR A 73 24.49 23.65 -25.62
C TYR A 73 24.97 22.52 -26.54
N TYR A 74 24.29 21.38 -26.53
CA TYR A 74 24.60 20.17 -27.30
C TYR A 74 23.34 19.57 -27.92
N PRO A 75 22.67 20.28 -28.83
CA PRO A 75 21.40 19.85 -29.40
C PRO A 75 21.54 18.48 -30.07
N GLY A 76 20.65 17.58 -29.73
CA GLY A 76 20.63 16.22 -30.27
C GLY A 76 21.59 15.22 -29.64
N ALA A 77 22.39 15.64 -28.64
CA ALA A 77 23.30 14.75 -27.95
C ALA A 77 22.56 13.61 -27.23
N GLU A 78 23.04 12.37 -27.37
CA GLU A 78 22.41 11.20 -26.75
C GLU A 78 22.32 11.30 -25.22
N ARG A 79 23.33 11.91 -24.58
CA ARG A 79 23.32 12.14 -23.13
C ARG A 79 22.21 13.08 -22.69
N GLY A 80 21.91 14.14 -23.47
CA GLY A 80 20.77 15.02 -23.22
C GLY A 80 19.45 14.26 -23.31
N LYS A 81 19.25 13.46 -24.35
CA LYS A 81 18.07 12.60 -24.52
C LYS A 81 17.91 11.61 -23.37
N ASN A 82 19.02 11.00 -22.93
CA ASN A 82 18.99 10.08 -21.79
C ASN A 82 18.55 10.79 -20.49
N LEU A 83 19.06 11.98 -20.21
CA LEU A 83 18.63 12.77 -19.05
C LEU A 83 17.15 13.14 -19.10
N HIS A 84 16.61 13.50 -20.29
CA HIS A 84 15.18 13.74 -20.48
C HIS A 84 14.36 12.51 -20.17
N ASN A 85 14.75 11.35 -20.69
CA ASN A 85 14.05 10.11 -20.42
C ASN A 85 14.06 9.78 -18.91
N ILE A 86 15.18 9.93 -18.24
CA ILE A 86 15.30 9.71 -16.79
C ILE A 86 14.39 10.69 -16.04
N ALA A 87 14.38 11.97 -16.42
CA ALA A 87 13.52 12.96 -15.77
C ALA A 87 12.02 12.67 -15.99
N ILE A 88 11.61 12.27 -17.20
CA ILE A 88 10.24 11.91 -17.53
C ILE A 88 9.79 10.67 -16.75
N GLU A 89 10.61 9.61 -16.74
CA GLU A 89 10.31 8.41 -15.95
C GLU A 89 10.24 8.73 -14.45
N GLY A 90 11.18 9.53 -13.94
CA GLY A 90 11.15 9.98 -12.56
C GLY A 90 9.88 10.77 -12.21
N MET A 91 9.40 11.65 -13.09
CA MET A 91 8.15 12.38 -12.89
C MET A 91 6.94 11.42 -12.83
N LYS A 92 6.92 10.37 -13.67
CA LYS A 92 5.88 9.34 -13.64
C LYS A 92 5.91 8.57 -12.31
N ASP A 93 7.09 8.12 -11.88
CA ASP A 93 7.26 7.38 -10.64
C ASP A 93 6.83 8.23 -9.42
N ILE A 94 7.26 9.50 -9.36
CA ILE A 94 6.84 10.44 -8.31
C ILE A 94 5.32 10.64 -8.30
N ARG A 95 4.70 10.78 -9.48
CA ARG A 95 3.25 10.94 -9.57
C ARG A 95 2.50 9.70 -9.05
N ILE A 96 3.03 8.51 -9.33
CA ILE A 96 2.48 7.26 -8.78
C ILE A 96 2.58 7.26 -7.25
N ILE A 97 3.76 7.60 -6.70
CA ILE A 97 3.99 7.68 -5.25
C ILE A 97 3.08 8.74 -4.62
N GLU A 98 2.99 9.96 -5.21
CA GLU A 98 2.12 11.03 -4.72
C GLU A 98 0.64 10.62 -4.74
N ASN A 99 0.19 9.92 -5.79
CA ASN A 99 -1.18 9.40 -5.88
C ASN A 99 -1.44 8.31 -4.83
N GLN A 100 -0.49 7.40 -4.61
CA GLN A 100 -0.61 6.38 -3.56
C GLN A 100 -0.64 7.03 -2.16
N MET A 101 0.21 8.03 -1.90
CA MET A 101 0.20 8.78 -0.65
C MET A 101 -1.07 9.63 -0.48
N ALA A 102 -1.61 10.20 -1.56
CA ALA A 102 -2.88 10.94 -1.53
C ALA A 102 -4.06 10.01 -1.24
N GLN A 103 -4.05 8.80 -1.79
CA GLN A 103 -5.04 7.76 -1.47
C GLN A 103 -4.91 7.28 0.00
N GLN A 104 -3.69 7.23 0.55
CA GLN A 104 -3.46 6.94 1.96
C GLN A 104 -3.84 8.11 2.89
N LYS A 105 -3.81 9.35 2.40
CA LYS A 105 -4.22 10.57 3.11
C LYS A 105 -5.69 10.93 2.92
N ILE A 106 -6.52 10.07 2.36
CA ILE A 106 -7.97 10.19 2.52
C ILE A 106 -8.21 10.00 4.01
N ASP A 107 -8.32 11.15 4.65
CA ASP A 107 -8.52 11.30 6.09
C ASP A 107 -9.74 10.46 6.48
N ALA A 108 -9.55 9.43 7.28
CA ALA A 108 -10.64 8.59 7.77
C ALA A 108 -11.73 9.43 8.47
N SER A 109 -11.41 10.66 8.90
CA SER A 109 -12.36 11.63 9.47
C SER A 109 -13.23 12.33 8.41
N LYS A 110 -12.89 12.30 7.12
CA LYS A 110 -13.66 12.94 6.03
C LYS A 110 -14.47 11.95 5.20
N VAL A 111 -14.27 10.66 5.37
CA VAL A 111 -15.17 9.63 4.82
C VAL A 111 -16.30 9.40 5.82
N GLN A 112 -17.18 10.37 5.95
CA GLN A 112 -18.55 10.11 6.42
C GLN A 112 -19.29 9.40 5.27
N VAL A 113 -18.88 8.20 4.97
CA VAL A 113 -19.76 7.24 4.30
C VAL A 113 -20.65 6.73 5.42
N ASN A 114 -21.90 7.19 5.44
CA ASN A 114 -22.96 6.52 6.20
C ASN A 114 -23.12 5.11 5.62
N GLY A 115 -22.29 4.17 6.08
CA GLY A 115 -22.24 2.79 5.62
C GLY A 115 -20.83 2.25 5.43
N CYS A 116 -20.69 0.95 5.26
CA CYS A 116 -19.48 0.30 4.75
C CYS A 116 -19.48 0.34 3.22
N ILE A 117 -18.29 0.18 2.61
CA ILE A 117 -18.18 0.02 1.16
C ILE A 117 -18.76 -1.35 0.80
N GLU A 118 -19.71 -1.40 -0.14
CA GLU A 118 -20.38 -2.62 -0.54
C GLU A 118 -19.39 -3.62 -1.15
N LEU A 119 -19.48 -4.86 -0.70
CA LEU A 119 -18.85 -6.03 -1.32
C LEU A 119 -19.96 -7.02 -1.69
N ALA A 120 -19.95 -7.47 -2.94
CA ALA A 120 -20.85 -8.49 -3.46
C ALA A 120 -19.98 -9.55 -4.15
N LEU A 121 -19.60 -10.59 -3.42
CA LEU A 121 -18.69 -11.64 -3.86
C LEU A 121 -19.36 -13.01 -3.78
N GLN A 122 -18.85 -13.96 -4.54
CA GLN A 122 -19.37 -15.32 -4.60
C GLN A 122 -18.86 -16.16 -3.43
N ASP A 123 -19.75 -16.87 -2.76
CA ASP A 123 -19.38 -17.83 -1.71
C ASP A 123 -19.01 -19.20 -2.30
N ASN A 124 -18.57 -20.13 -1.42
CA ASN A 124 -18.12 -21.46 -1.82
C ASN A 124 -19.26 -22.37 -2.37
N GLN A 125 -20.50 -21.92 -2.29
CA GLN A 125 -21.67 -22.58 -2.90
C GLN A 125 -22.13 -21.90 -4.19
N GLY A 126 -21.42 -20.87 -4.64
CA GLY A 126 -21.74 -20.13 -5.86
C GLY A 126 -22.78 -19.01 -5.68
N GLN A 127 -23.18 -18.69 -4.43
CA GLN A 127 -24.15 -17.65 -4.14
C GLN A 127 -23.44 -16.29 -3.94
N ILE A 128 -24.04 -15.22 -4.47
CA ILE A 128 -23.55 -13.88 -4.21
C ILE A 128 -23.94 -13.46 -2.79
N ARG A 129 -22.95 -13.15 -1.98
CA ARG A 129 -23.11 -12.65 -0.61
C ARG A 129 -22.77 -11.17 -0.59
N ARG A 130 -23.70 -10.38 -0.08
CA ARG A 130 -23.53 -8.92 0.03
C ARG A 130 -23.22 -8.54 1.46
N LEU A 131 -22.26 -7.63 1.62
CA LEU A 131 -21.90 -7.12 2.94
C LEU A 131 -23.06 -6.33 3.57
N SER A 132 -23.81 -5.59 2.74
CA SER A 132 -25.00 -4.85 3.17
C SER A 132 -26.13 -5.73 3.74
N ASP A 133 -26.21 -7.02 3.37
CA ASP A 133 -27.21 -7.96 3.90
C ASP A 133 -26.98 -8.28 5.39
N LEU A 134 -25.81 -7.94 5.92
CA LEU A 134 -25.43 -8.16 7.32
C LEU A 134 -25.76 -6.97 8.24
N LYS A 135 -26.49 -5.97 7.75
CA LYS A 135 -26.98 -4.87 8.58
C LYS A 135 -27.77 -5.40 9.78
N GLY A 136 -27.48 -4.84 10.96
CA GLY A 136 -28.03 -5.31 12.24
C GLY A 136 -27.10 -6.26 12.99
N LYS A 137 -26.01 -6.73 12.36
CA LYS A 137 -24.95 -7.52 12.99
C LYS A 137 -23.67 -6.70 13.11
N VAL A 138 -22.83 -7.05 14.06
CA VAL A 138 -21.43 -6.63 14.08
C VAL A 138 -20.69 -7.53 13.10
N VAL A 139 -19.94 -6.96 12.15
CA VAL A 139 -19.25 -7.75 11.14
C VAL A 139 -17.75 -7.61 11.30
N LEU A 140 -17.07 -8.74 11.38
CA LEU A 140 -15.63 -8.86 11.21
C LEU A 140 -15.37 -9.18 9.73
N LEU A 141 -15.00 -8.16 8.96
CA LEU A 141 -14.58 -8.30 7.56
C LEU A 141 -13.10 -8.66 7.54
N ASP A 142 -12.77 -9.87 7.09
CA ASP A 142 -11.43 -10.44 7.11
C ASP A 142 -10.92 -10.73 5.69
N PHE A 143 -9.82 -10.09 5.29
CA PHE A 143 -9.12 -10.40 4.05
C PHE A 143 -8.04 -11.42 4.32
N HIS A 144 -8.10 -12.57 3.64
CA HIS A 144 -7.35 -13.76 3.99
C HIS A 144 -6.75 -14.47 2.77
N ALA A 145 -5.61 -15.14 2.99
CA ALA A 145 -5.03 -16.09 2.06
C ALA A 145 -4.83 -17.45 2.77
N PHE A 146 -5.59 -18.45 2.39
CA PHE A 146 -5.52 -19.80 2.98
C PHE A 146 -4.18 -20.50 2.71
N ALA A 147 -3.52 -20.15 1.60
CA ALA A 147 -2.18 -20.65 1.27
C ALA A 147 -1.07 -20.06 2.16
N SER A 148 -1.36 -19.05 2.99
CA SER A 148 -0.38 -18.46 3.91
C SER A 148 -0.05 -19.39 5.08
N SER A 149 1.22 -19.40 5.51
CA SER A 149 1.67 -20.14 6.71
C SER A 149 0.96 -19.71 7.99
N GLU A 150 0.49 -18.47 8.08
CA GLU A 150 -0.24 -17.92 9.24
C GLU A 150 -1.75 -18.26 9.23
N SER A 151 -2.25 -18.84 8.13
CA SER A 151 -3.67 -19.10 7.92
C SER A 151 -4.29 -19.94 9.03
N THR A 152 -3.66 -21.06 9.39
CA THR A 152 -4.20 -21.98 10.42
C THR A 152 -4.40 -21.28 11.75
N LYS A 153 -3.41 -20.51 12.21
CA LYS A 153 -3.48 -19.76 13.47
C LYS A 153 -4.63 -18.74 13.44
N ARG A 154 -4.77 -18.05 12.33
CA ARG A 154 -5.82 -17.06 12.15
C ARG A 154 -7.22 -17.69 12.15
N ILE A 155 -7.41 -18.78 11.43
CA ILE A 155 -8.69 -19.50 11.40
C ILE A 155 -9.09 -20.01 12.80
N MET A 156 -8.12 -20.48 13.60
CA MET A 156 -8.40 -20.87 14.98
C MET A 156 -8.88 -19.68 15.82
N MET A 157 -8.20 -18.54 15.74
CA MET A 157 -8.61 -17.30 16.43
C MET A 157 -10.01 -16.85 15.98
N LEU A 158 -10.28 -16.82 14.68
CA LEU A 158 -11.61 -16.45 14.15
C LEU A 158 -12.70 -17.40 14.64
N ARG A 159 -12.42 -18.70 14.73
CA ARG A 159 -13.37 -19.70 15.23
C ARG A 159 -13.68 -19.50 16.72
N GLU A 160 -12.70 -19.15 17.53
CA GLU A 160 -12.92 -18.80 18.93
C GLU A 160 -13.82 -17.58 19.08
N LEU A 161 -13.56 -16.50 18.34
CA LEU A 161 -14.37 -15.29 18.34
C LEU A 161 -15.80 -15.57 17.84
N TYR A 162 -15.93 -16.34 16.77
CA TYR A 162 -17.24 -16.71 16.21
C TYR A 162 -18.05 -17.50 17.21
N ASN A 163 -17.48 -18.55 17.80
CA ASN A 163 -18.16 -19.37 18.80
C ASN A 163 -18.59 -18.55 20.03
N LYS A 164 -17.77 -17.57 20.43
CA LYS A 164 -18.03 -16.72 21.59
C LYS A 164 -19.15 -15.70 21.34
N TYR A 165 -19.21 -15.11 20.15
CA TYR A 165 -19.99 -13.91 19.90
C TYR A 165 -21.08 -14.04 18.82
N HIS A 166 -21.10 -15.11 18.04
CA HIS A 166 -22.10 -15.27 16.97
C HIS A 166 -23.54 -15.18 17.49
N ALA A 167 -23.84 -15.85 18.61
CA ALA A 167 -25.16 -15.79 19.24
C ALA A 167 -25.55 -14.38 19.74
N ALA A 168 -24.56 -13.54 20.03
CA ALA A 168 -24.76 -12.14 20.42
C ALA A 168 -24.87 -11.19 19.23
N GLY A 169 -24.65 -11.68 18.01
CA GLY A 169 -24.82 -10.90 16.78
C GLY A 169 -23.53 -10.59 16.00
N LEU A 170 -22.42 -11.26 16.30
CA LEU A 170 -21.23 -11.20 15.44
C LEU A 170 -21.43 -12.05 14.19
N GLU A 171 -21.02 -11.52 13.04
CA GLU A 171 -20.82 -12.29 11.82
C GLU A 171 -19.40 -12.10 11.30
N ILE A 172 -18.86 -13.10 10.63
CA ILE A 172 -17.58 -13.00 9.92
C ILE A 172 -17.84 -13.07 8.42
N TYR A 173 -17.37 -12.06 7.71
CA TYR A 173 -17.36 -12.01 6.26
C TYR A 173 -15.91 -12.11 5.80
N GLN A 174 -15.48 -13.30 5.38
CA GLN A 174 -14.09 -13.59 5.04
C GLN A 174 -13.89 -13.58 3.53
N VAL A 175 -13.04 -12.67 3.04
CA VAL A 175 -12.67 -12.53 1.63
C VAL A 175 -11.36 -13.24 1.38
N SER A 176 -11.38 -14.33 0.62
CA SER A 176 -10.17 -15.00 0.16
C SER A 176 -9.62 -14.34 -1.09
N VAL A 177 -8.29 -14.24 -1.16
CA VAL A 177 -7.53 -13.83 -2.34
C VAL A 177 -6.75 -14.99 -2.96
N ASP A 178 -7.04 -16.22 -2.55
CA ASP A 178 -6.38 -17.40 -3.11
C ASP A 178 -6.75 -17.57 -4.59
N PRO A 179 -5.76 -17.77 -5.48
CA PRO A 179 -6.02 -17.88 -6.91
C PRO A 179 -6.70 -19.21 -7.28
N ASP A 180 -6.46 -20.27 -6.50
CA ASP A 180 -7.01 -21.60 -6.75
C ASP A 180 -8.40 -21.74 -6.08
N GLU A 181 -9.43 -21.78 -6.90
CA GLU A 181 -10.81 -21.92 -6.47
C GLU A 181 -11.08 -23.25 -5.76
N HIS A 182 -10.51 -24.36 -6.26
CA HIS A 182 -10.72 -25.67 -5.65
C HIS A 182 -10.09 -25.76 -4.27
N PHE A 183 -8.86 -25.25 -4.14
CA PHE A 183 -8.18 -25.16 -2.85
C PHE A 183 -8.98 -24.31 -1.86
N TRP A 184 -9.47 -23.15 -2.29
CA TRP A 184 -10.29 -22.26 -1.46
C TRP A 184 -11.59 -22.95 -1.03
N LYS A 185 -12.35 -23.57 -1.95
CA LYS A 185 -13.59 -24.30 -1.63
C LYS A 185 -13.35 -25.40 -0.61
N THR A 186 -12.29 -26.17 -0.75
CA THR A 186 -11.92 -27.22 0.17
C THR A 186 -11.58 -26.66 1.56
N SER A 187 -10.79 -25.56 1.59
CA SER A 187 -10.36 -24.92 2.84
C SER A 187 -11.52 -24.28 3.62
N THR A 188 -12.57 -23.85 2.92
CA THR A 188 -13.71 -23.15 3.53
C THR A 188 -14.92 -24.03 3.81
N ALA A 189 -14.94 -25.27 3.32
CA ALA A 189 -16.10 -26.17 3.42
C ALA A 189 -16.63 -26.41 4.83
N ALA A 190 -15.74 -26.39 5.84
CA ALA A 190 -16.08 -26.63 7.25
C ALA A 190 -16.08 -25.34 8.10
N LEU A 191 -16.02 -24.16 7.49
CA LEU A 191 -16.07 -22.90 8.21
C LEU A 191 -17.54 -22.50 8.49
N PRO A 192 -17.87 -22.05 9.72
CA PRO A 192 -19.25 -21.76 10.10
C PRO A 192 -19.72 -20.37 9.68
N TRP A 193 -18.87 -19.55 9.08
CA TRP A 193 -19.15 -18.17 8.68
C TRP A 193 -19.17 -18.00 7.17
N ILE A 194 -19.45 -16.77 6.72
CA ILE A 194 -19.49 -16.42 5.30
C ILE A 194 -18.07 -16.35 4.75
N SER A 195 -17.75 -17.24 3.82
CA SER A 195 -16.48 -17.26 3.10
C SER A 195 -16.73 -17.01 1.63
N VAL A 196 -16.18 -15.90 1.13
CA VAL A 196 -16.27 -15.47 -0.27
C VAL A 196 -14.89 -15.37 -0.90
N ARG A 197 -14.81 -15.32 -2.23
CA ARG A 197 -13.55 -15.19 -2.95
C ARG A 197 -13.57 -14.00 -3.91
N ASP A 198 -12.50 -13.22 -3.92
CA ASP A 198 -12.20 -12.28 -4.99
C ASP A 198 -11.44 -13.03 -6.09
N GLU A 199 -12.04 -13.19 -7.26
CA GLU A 199 -11.48 -13.99 -8.36
C GLU A 199 -10.18 -13.39 -8.92
N ASP A 200 -10.03 -12.07 -8.84
CA ASP A 200 -8.84 -11.35 -9.25
C ASP A 200 -7.69 -11.44 -8.21
N GLY A 201 -7.93 -12.12 -7.08
CA GLY A 201 -6.95 -12.38 -6.03
C GLY A 201 -6.36 -11.09 -5.46
N ILE A 202 -5.02 -11.00 -5.40
CA ILE A 202 -4.32 -9.81 -4.88
C ILE A 202 -4.49 -8.55 -5.75
N GLN A 203 -4.98 -8.67 -6.99
CA GLN A 203 -5.31 -7.56 -7.89
C GLN A 203 -6.80 -7.18 -7.80
N GLY A 204 -7.53 -7.84 -6.93
CA GLY A 204 -8.98 -7.70 -6.80
C GLY A 204 -9.43 -6.31 -6.38
N LYS A 205 -10.59 -5.93 -6.88
CA LYS A 205 -11.21 -4.64 -6.56
C LYS A 205 -11.54 -4.50 -5.08
N SER A 206 -11.84 -5.61 -4.39
CA SER A 206 -12.15 -5.62 -2.97
C SER A 206 -11.00 -5.07 -2.12
N LEU A 207 -9.75 -5.43 -2.45
CA LEU A 207 -8.57 -4.95 -1.75
C LEU A 207 -8.35 -3.46 -1.98
N THR A 208 -8.54 -3.01 -3.23
CA THR A 208 -8.42 -1.59 -3.59
C THR A 208 -9.48 -0.74 -2.87
N LEU A 209 -10.74 -1.20 -2.84
CA LEU A 209 -11.86 -0.50 -2.20
C LEU A 209 -11.61 -0.29 -0.70
N TYR A 210 -11.08 -1.29 -0.01
CA TYR A 210 -10.78 -1.23 1.42
C TYR A 210 -9.34 -0.78 1.73
N ASN A 211 -8.57 -0.37 0.72
CA ASN A 211 -7.17 0.02 0.85
C ASN A 211 -6.35 -1.00 1.66
N VAL A 212 -6.49 -2.29 1.30
CA VAL A 212 -5.76 -3.39 1.93
C VAL A 212 -4.33 -3.41 1.39
N GLN A 213 -3.36 -3.15 2.27
CA GLN A 213 -1.93 -3.08 1.91
C GLN A 213 -1.18 -4.39 2.16
N SER A 214 -1.72 -5.22 3.05
CA SER A 214 -1.13 -6.50 3.44
C SER A 214 -2.23 -7.50 3.83
N ILE A 215 -1.94 -8.79 3.69
CA ILE A 215 -2.82 -9.88 4.08
C ILE A 215 -2.07 -10.73 5.10
N PRO A 216 -2.75 -11.10 6.19
CA PRO A 216 -4.15 -10.85 6.53
C PRO A 216 -4.41 -9.44 7.08
N THR A 217 -5.60 -8.89 6.82
CA THR A 217 -6.08 -7.61 7.36
C THR A 217 -7.56 -7.75 7.69
N PHE A 218 -8.03 -7.12 8.76
CA PHE A 218 -9.46 -7.13 9.10
C PHE A 218 -9.99 -5.73 9.42
N PHE A 219 -11.30 -5.62 9.34
CA PHE A 219 -12.06 -4.42 9.67
C PHE A 219 -13.23 -4.81 10.56
N LEU A 220 -13.61 -3.92 11.48
CA LEU A 220 -14.84 -4.03 12.27
C LEU A 220 -15.90 -3.07 11.74
N ILE A 221 -17.09 -3.60 11.53
CA ILE A 221 -18.27 -2.89 11.04
C ILE A 221 -19.37 -3.05 12.09
N ASP A 222 -20.02 -1.97 12.46
CA ASP A 222 -21.09 -1.99 13.47
C ASP A 222 -22.44 -2.43 12.90
N ARG A 223 -23.45 -2.51 13.77
CA ARG A 223 -24.83 -2.90 13.43
C ARG A 223 -25.51 -1.94 12.45
N ASN A 224 -25.03 -0.69 12.34
CA ASN A 224 -25.53 0.29 11.39
C ASN A 224 -24.88 0.15 10.01
N ASN A 225 -24.01 -0.85 9.84
CA ASN A 225 -23.20 -1.06 8.65
C ASN A 225 -22.14 0.04 8.45
N THR A 226 -21.60 0.58 9.53
CA THR A 226 -20.59 1.63 9.52
C THR A 226 -19.23 1.05 9.90
N LEU A 227 -18.21 1.35 9.12
CA LEU A 227 -16.83 0.96 9.41
C LEU A 227 -16.34 1.68 10.67
N GLN A 228 -15.96 0.91 11.70
CA GLN A 228 -15.55 1.43 13.00
C GLN A 228 -14.02 1.47 13.16
N ALA A 229 -13.34 0.42 12.76
CA ALA A 229 -11.90 0.30 12.96
C ALA A 229 -11.26 -0.69 11.99
N ARG A 230 -9.95 -0.52 11.79
CA ARG A 230 -9.06 -1.40 11.07
C ARG A 230 -8.10 -2.07 12.05
N ASP A 231 -7.57 -3.25 11.71
CA ASP A 231 -6.62 -4.04 12.51
C ASP A 231 -5.50 -3.23 13.17
N ALA A 232 -4.85 -2.34 12.41
CA ALA A 232 -3.78 -1.48 12.94
C ALA A 232 -4.22 -0.52 14.08
N GLN A 233 -5.54 -0.29 14.23
CA GLN A 233 -6.12 0.57 15.26
C GLN A 233 -6.61 -0.23 16.47
N ILE A 234 -6.69 -1.57 16.35
CA ILE A 234 -7.29 -2.45 17.35
C ILE A 234 -6.20 -3.18 18.12
N LYS A 235 -6.01 -2.82 19.38
CA LYS A 235 -5.06 -3.47 20.27
C LYS A 235 -5.61 -4.78 20.86
N ASP A 236 -6.90 -4.84 21.09
CA ASP A 236 -7.63 -5.98 21.65
C ASP A 236 -8.89 -6.20 20.84
N LEU A 237 -8.88 -7.21 19.99
CA LEU A 237 -9.99 -7.52 19.09
C LEU A 237 -11.21 -8.04 19.85
N ASP A 238 -11.01 -8.83 20.90
CA ASP A 238 -12.07 -9.35 21.73
C ASP A 238 -12.87 -8.22 22.42
N ALA A 239 -12.14 -7.28 23.03
CA ALA A 239 -12.75 -6.11 23.65
C ALA A 239 -13.46 -5.21 22.62
N ALA A 240 -12.86 -5.02 21.45
CA ALA A 240 -13.43 -4.20 20.38
C ALA A 240 -14.76 -4.77 19.86
N ILE A 241 -14.81 -6.09 19.62
CA ILE A 241 -16.06 -6.78 19.21
C ILE A 241 -17.10 -6.63 20.30
N LYS A 242 -16.75 -6.91 21.56
CA LYS A 242 -17.69 -6.82 22.72
C LYS A 242 -18.32 -5.44 22.86
N ASN A 243 -17.56 -4.38 22.57
CA ASN A 243 -18.06 -3.00 22.68
C ASN A 243 -19.04 -2.61 21.57
N LEU A 244 -19.07 -3.33 20.46
CA LEU A 244 -19.99 -3.10 19.32
C LEU A 244 -21.26 -3.97 19.38
N LEU A 245 -21.23 -5.06 20.16
CA LEU A 245 -22.37 -5.97 20.35
C LEU A 245 -23.42 -5.39 21.28
#